data_98e2487ee2f796a38617503a9d6056c0
#
_entry.id   98e2487ee2f796a38617503a9d6056c0
#
_cell.length_a   1.000
_cell.length_b   1.000
_cell.length_c   1.000
_cell.angle_alpha   90.00
_cell.angle_beta   90.00
_cell.angle_gamma   90.00
#
_symmetry.space_group_name_H-M   'P 1'
#
loop_
_entity.id
_entity.type
_entity.pdbx_description
1 polymer ?
#
loop_
_entity_poly.entity_id
_entity_poly.type
_entity_poly.pdbx_seq_one_letter_code
_entity_poly.pdbx_strand_id
1 'polypeptide(L)'
;MQRIRGFVLAGILWIAPFWGISQRIYAPHSVLASGAWYKISARETGIYKIDLTLLSSLGINTSGLSSASFRLFGHPAGMLPEANNSTYLDDLTEIAVQVVDGGDGLLNGNDYILFYNPGPDEWLRDSLNQSFTHKKNRYTSQSFYFISIGGNGKRIQTAPLISNPAQTVTHFNERIFHELDTINLLSGGKEWFGEEFANAPGKTLTRSFPVELPNYQTGAGITIRTNCIARSIGSPSRFDIRIDNQPLVQLQLNPVTGGQYDPYVQTGTVTATAVNNAASPVLTYSFTPGSFNAQGWLNWFELFTRRAISLNGISQLLFRDWSSVNQTTAGFIVSQATAGTQVWDITDATTPRLMPGQFTGTEYRFAHTTDRLREYAAFSATGLLQPAAVG
;
A
#
# COMPACT_ATOMS: atom_id res chain seq x y z
N MET A 1 -50.82 -14.64 -72.12
CA MET A 1 -51.32 -14.37 -70.76
C MET A 1 -50.53 -15.27 -69.76
N GLN A 2 -49.46 -14.71 -69.16
CA GLN A 2 -48.70 -15.41 -68.14
C GLN A 2 -48.87 -14.66 -66.83
N ARG A 3 -49.37 -15.35 -65.83
CA ARG A 3 -49.60 -14.82 -64.48
C ARG A 3 -48.31 -15.00 -63.67
N ILE A 4 -47.70 -13.90 -63.23
CA ILE A 4 -46.58 -13.87 -62.30
C ILE A 4 -47.15 -14.00 -60.87
N ARG A 5 -46.84 -15.07 -60.17
CA ARG A 5 -47.11 -15.23 -58.72
C ARG A 5 -45.97 -14.65 -57.92
N GLY A 6 -46.20 -13.56 -57.23
CA GLY A 6 -45.26 -12.99 -56.28
C GLY A 6 -45.25 -13.82 -54.98
N PHE A 7 -44.03 -14.26 -54.56
CA PHE A 7 -43.79 -14.81 -53.23
C PHE A 7 -43.43 -13.70 -52.28
N VAL A 8 -44.24 -13.48 -51.25
CA VAL A 8 -43.88 -12.60 -50.13
C VAL A 8 -43.16 -13.48 -49.10
N LEU A 9 -41.86 -13.27 -48.92
CA LEU A 9 -41.09 -13.86 -47.83
C LEU A 9 -41.26 -12.99 -46.58
N ALA A 10 -42.04 -13.47 -45.60
CA ALA A 10 -42.13 -12.86 -44.28
C ALA A 10 -40.91 -13.33 -43.45
N GLY A 11 -39.94 -12.44 -43.30
CA GLY A 11 -38.79 -12.64 -42.39
C GLY A 11 -39.25 -12.47 -40.93
N ILE A 12 -39.34 -13.56 -40.20
CA ILE A 12 -39.54 -13.56 -38.74
C ILE A 12 -38.20 -13.21 -38.09
N LEU A 13 -38.05 -11.95 -37.63
CA LEU A 13 -36.94 -11.54 -36.81
C LEU A 13 -37.08 -12.20 -35.42
N TRP A 14 -36.27 -13.17 -35.13
CA TRP A 14 -36.12 -13.73 -33.79
C TRP A 14 -35.34 -12.68 -32.93
N ILE A 15 -36.06 -11.91 -32.12
CA ILE A 15 -35.45 -11.12 -31.06
C ILE A 15 -35.18 -12.08 -29.89
N ALA A 16 -33.99 -12.67 -29.84
CA ALA A 16 -33.54 -13.33 -28.65
C ALA A 16 -33.39 -12.30 -27.53
N PRO A 17 -34.06 -12.46 -26.37
CA PRO A 17 -33.76 -11.58 -25.24
C PRO A 17 -32.33 -11.83 -24.81
N PHE A 18 -31.43 -10.86 -25.05
CA PHE A 18 -30.16 -10.82 -24.37
C PHE A 18 -30.46 -10.62 -22.88
N TRP A 19 -30.44 -11.69 -22.16
CA TRP A 19 -30.39 -11.64 -20.71
C TRP A 19 -29.04 -11.03 -20.36
N GLY A 20 -28.99 -9.72 -20.22
CA GLY A 20 -27.84 -9.04 -19.67
C GLY A 20 -27.70 -9.51 -18.22
N ILE A 21 -26.76 -10.40 -17.96
CA ILE A 21 -26.32 -10.73 -16.61
C ILE A 21 -25.54 -9.51 -16.13
N SER A 22 -26.30 -8.48 -15.75
CA SER A 22 -25.77 -7.21 -15.21
C SER A 22 -25.71 -7.24 -13.68
N GLN A 23 -26.19 -8.30 -13.05
CA GLN A 23 -26.19 -8.39 -11.60
C GLN A 23 -25.00 -9.20 -11.12
N ARG A 24 -24.22 -8.56 -10.24
CA ARG A 24 -23.19 -9.21 -9.50
C ARG A 24 -23.79 -10.28 -8.59
N ILE A 25 -23.17 -11.46 -8.59
CA ILE A 25 -23.52 -12.52 -7.65
C ILE A 25 -22.80 -12.21 -6.33
N TYR A 26 -23.56 -11.90 -5.29
CA TYR A 26 -23.05 -11.72 -3.93
C TYR A 26 -23.01 -13.05 -3.19
N ALA A 27 -22.14 -13.14 -2.18
CA ALA A 27 -22.14 -14.27 -1.26
C ALA A 27 -23.52 -14.35 -0.56
N PRO A 28 -24.14 -15.56 -0.48
CA PRO A 28 -25.48 -15.70 0.10
C PRO A 28 -25.54 -15.36 1.59
N HIS A 29 -24.41 -15.51 2.28
CA HIS A 29 -24.25 -15.19 3.70
C HIS A 29 -22.84 -14.68 3.95
N SER A 30 -22.70 -13.65 4.80
CA SER A 30 -21.38 -13.23 5.28
C SER A 30 -20.77 -14.27 6.22
N VAL A 31 -19.44 -14.37 6.22
CA VAL A 31 -18.69 -15.19 7.21
C VAL A 31 -19.02 -14.77 8.65
N LEU A 32 -19.40 -13.51 8.88
CA LEU A 32 -19.79 -12.95 10.16
C LEU A 32 -21.20 -13.31 10.61
N ALA A 33 -21.99 -14.02 9.79
CA ALA A 33 -23.39 -14.34 10.08
C ALA A 33 -23.57 -15.26 11.29
N SER A 34 -22.53 -15.99 11.70
CA SER A 34 -22.56 -16.89 12.83
C SER A 34 -21.21 -17.01 13.52
N GLY A 35 -21.17 -17.52 14.75
CA GLY A 35 -19.97 -17.71 15.54
C GLY A 35 -19.62 -16.51 16.42
N ALA A 36 -18.54 -16.63 17.19
CA ALA A 36 -17.97 -15.54 17.97
C ALA A 36 -16.84 -14.86 17.19
N TRP A 37 -16.87 -13.54 17.18
CA TRP A 37 -15.94 -12.71 16.44
C TRP A 37 -15.34 -11.64 17.32
N TYR A 38 -14.02 -11.44 17.20
CA TYR A 38 -13.26 -10.46 17.98
C TYR A 38 -12.52 -9.54 17.04
N LYS A 39 -12.71 -8.24 17.18
CA LYS A 39 -12.19 -7.24 16.26
C LYS A 39 -10.87 -6.65 16.76
N ILE A 40 -9.88 -6.60 15.88
CA ILE A 40 -8.61 -5.91 16.09
C ILE A 40 -8.33 -4.92 14.97
N SER A 41 -7.43 -3.97 15.23
CA SER A 41 -6.98 -2.99 14.22
C SER A 41 -5.47 -2.93 14.13
N ALA A 42 -4.97 -2.62 12.91
CA ALA A 42 -3.57 -2.42 12.58
C ALA A 42 -3.42 -1.16 11.74
N ARG A 43 -2.42 -0.32 12.03
CA ARG A 43 -2.24 0.97 11.34
C ARG A 43 -1.15 0.93 10.29
N GLU A 44 0.02 0.43 10.65
CA GLU A 44 1.21 0.45 9.80
C GLU A 44 1.27 -0.78 8.90
N THR A 45 1.91 -0.65 7.75
CA THR A 45 2.24 -1.81 6.91
C THR A 45 3.36 -2.61 7.55
N GLY A 46 3.18 -3.93 7.73
CA GLY A 46 4.22 -4.78 8.32
C GLY A 46 3.70 -6.09 8.89
N ILE A 47 4.61 -6.78 9.58
CA ILE A 47 4.33 -8.06 10.25
C ILE A 47 3.90 -7.78 11.68
N TYR A 48 2.75 -8.28 12.05
CA TYR A 48 2.11 -8.11 13.35
C TYR A 48 2.14 -9.40 14.16
N LYS A 49 2.24 -9.23 15.48
CA LYS A 49 2.18 -10.31 16.45
C LYS A 49 0.89 -10.20 17.27
N ILE A 50 0.12 -11.28 17.29
CA ILE A 50 -1.00 -11.50 18.20
C ILE A 50 -0.51 -12.46 19.28
N ASP A 51 -0.40 -12.00 20.52
CA ASP A 51 -0.02 -12.80 21.67
C ASP A 51 -1.22 -13.15 22.57
N LEU A 52 -0.98 -13.98 23.57
CA LEU A 52 -2.02 -14.43 24.50
C LEU A 52 -2.60 -13.28 25.34
N THR A 53 -1.81 -12.24 25.59
CA THR A 53 -2.28 -11.04 26.32
C THR A 53 -3.38 -10.34 25.52
N LEU A 54 -3.17 -10.14 24.23
CA LEU A 54 -4.19 -9.57 23.35
C LEU A 54 -5.43 -10.47 23.26
N LEU A 55 -5.24 -11.80 23.07
CA LEU A 55 -6.37 -12.74 23.02
C LEU A 55 -7.21 -12.70 24.31
N SER A 56 -6.55 -12.68 25.46
CA SER A 56 -7.22 -12.58 26.76
C SER A 56 -7.95 -11.24 26.94
N SER A 57 -7.36 -10.13 26.46
CA SER A 57 -8.00 -8.80 26.52
C SER A 57 -9.27 -8.70 25.66
N LEU A 58 -9.37 -9.52 24.63
CA LEU A 58 -10.56 -9.67 23.79
C LEU A 58 -11.62 -10.63 24.40
N GLY A 59 -11.33 -11.27 25.55
CA GLY A 59 -12.22 -12.23 26.19
C GLY A 59 -12.13 -13.65 25.63
N ILE A 60 -11.09 -13.94 24.82
CA ILE A 60 -10.84 -15.30 24.30
C ILE A 60 -10.24 -16.15 25.43
N ASN A 61 -10.87 -17.28 25.73
CA ASN A 61 -10.29 -18.24 26.67
C ASN A 61 -9.08 -18.93 26.01
N THR A 62 -7.91 -18.70 26.58
CA THR A 62 -6.65 -19.28 26.08
C THR A 62 -6.28 -20.61 26.76
N SER A 63 -7.04 -21.07 27.78
CA SER A 63 -6.76 -22.33 28.44
C SER A 63 -7.07 -23.53 27.52
N GLY A 64 -6.02 -24.28 27.14
CA GLY A 64 -6.15 -25.41 26.21
C GLY A 64 -6.54 -25.02 24.80
N LEU A 65 -6.30 -23.78 24.41
CA LEU A 65 -6.62 -23.30 23.07
C LEU A 65 -5.73 -23.96 22.01
N SER A 66 -6.34 -24.75 21.14
CA SER A 66 -5.62 -25.36 20.02
C SER A 66 -5.14 -24.30 19.05
N SER A 67 -3.85 -24.33 18.75
CA SER A 67 -3.25 -23.42 17.76
C SER A 67 -3.85 -23.58 16.36
N ALA A 68 -4.30 -24.78 15.99
CA ALA A 68 -4.96 -25.06 14.73
C ALA A 68 -6.31 -24.33 14.57
N SER A 69 -7.02 -24.09 15.69
CA SER A 69 -8.34 -23.46 15.68
C SER A 69 -8.37 -21.95 15.49
N PHE A 70 -7.22 -21.29 15.58
CA PHE A 70 -7.13 -19.84 15.37
C PHE A 70 -7.32 -19.48 13.89
N ARG A 71 -8.24 -18.55 13.63
CA ARG A 71 -8.55 -18.05 12.29
C ARG A 71 -8.57 -16.53 12.31
N LEU A 72 -8.02 -15.92 11.23
CA LEU A 72 -7.98 -14.48 11.04
C LEU A 72 -8.66 -14.12 9.73
N PHE A 73 -9.56 -13.15 9.76
CA PHE A 73 -10.27 -12.67 8.58
C PHE A 73 -10.05 -11.17 8.41
N GLY A 74 -9.97 -10.72 7.19
CA GLY A 74 -9.80 -9.33 6.85
C GLY A 74 -10.10 -9.04 5.39
N HIS A 75 -9.95 -7.78 5.04
CA HIS A 75 -10.00 -7.31 3.66
C HIS A 75 -8.59 -6.90 3.23
N PRO A 76 -8.19 -7.10 1.96
CA PRO A 76 -6.97 -6.51 1.40
C PRO A 76 -6.95 -4.99 1.58
N ALA A 77 -5.76 -4.39 1.45
CA ALA A 77 -5.59 -2.94 1.51
C ALA A 77 -6.47 -2.18 0.53
N GLY A 78 -6.64 -0.90 0.80
CA GLY A 78 -7.32 0.04 -0.07
C GLY A 78 -8.80 0.21 0.22
N MET A 79 -9.40 1.07 -0.57
CA MET A 79 -10.83 1.38 -0.53
C MET A 79 -11.61 0.47 -1.47
N LEU A 80 -12.91 0.32 -1.22
CA LEU A 80 -13.80 -0.25 -2.22
C LEU A 80 -13.73 0.58 -3.52
N PRO A 81 -13.81 -0.08 -4.69
CA PRO A 81 -13.84 0.63 -5.96
C PRO A 81 -15.04 1.57 -6.05
N GLU A 82 -14.84 2.76 -6.61
CA GLU A 82 -15.92 3.72 -6.80
C GLU A 82 -16.84 3.36 -7.97
N ALA A 83 -16.31 2.70 -8.99
CA ALA A 83 -17.10 2.31 -10.15
C ALA A 83 -17.97 1.09 -9.84
N ASN A 84 -19.27 1.20 -10.08
CA ASN A 84 -20.26 0.15 -9.77
C ASN A 84 -20.02 -1.18 -10.52
N ASN A 85 -19.31 -1.15 -11.64
CA ASN A 85 -18.98 -2.33 -12.44
C ASN A 85 -17.62 -2.95 -12.07
N SER A 86 -16.92 -2.41 -11.09
CA SER A 86 -15.61 -2.95 -10.64
C SER A 86 -15.81 -4.23 -9.84
N THR A 87 -14.89 -5.17 -10.03
CA THR A 87 -14.81 -6.37 -9.20
C THR A 87 -14.19 -6.00 -7.84
N TYR A 88 -14.81 -6.44 -6.76
CA TYR A 88 -14.28 -6.33 -5.39
C TYR A 88 -14.71 -7.57 -4.58
N LEU A 89 -14.07 -7.79 -3.45
CA LEU A 89 -14.49 -8.82 -2.50
C LEU A 89 -15.72 -8.31 -1.74
N ASP A 90 -16.77 -9.09 -1.72
CA ASP A 90 -18.05 -8.72 -1.08
C ASP A 90 -18.18 -9.24 0.36
N ASP A 91 -17.20 -10.01 0.82
CA ASP A 91 -17.11 -10.51 2.20
C ASP A 91 -15.64 -10.58 2.66
N LEU A 92 -15.42 -10.83 3.94
CA LEU A 92 -14.08 -10.98 4.51
C LEU A 92 -13.41 -12.26 4.00
N THR A 93 -12.12 -12.15 3.75
CA THR A 93 -11.26 -13.27 3.33
C THR A 93 -10.44 -13.79 4.50
N GLU A 94 -10.30 -15.10 4.62
CA GLU A 94 -9.40 -15.68 5.62
C GLU A 94 -7.94 -15.44 5.24
N ILE A 95 -7.22 -14.82 6.16
CA ILE A 95 -5.80 -14.45 6.03
C ILE A 95 -4.94 -15.61 6.53
N ALA A 96 -3.93 -16.00 5.76
CA ALA A 96 -2.96 -16.99 6.22
C ALA A 96 -2.08 -16.42 7.33
N VAL A 97 -1.92 -17.17 8.41
CA VAL A 97 -1.12 -16.81 9.58
C VAL A 97 0.00 -17.81 9.83
N GLN A 98 1.09 -17.37 10.44
CA GLN A 98 2.09 -18.26 11.02
C GLN A 98 1.82 -18.40 12.51
N VAL A 99 1.73 -19.63 13.00
CA VAL A 99 1.64 -19.92 14.42
C VAL A 99 3.02 -20.30 14.93
N VAL A 100 3.38 -19.75 16.10
CA VAL A 100 4.61 -20.08 16.83
C VAL A 100 4.15 -20.60 18.20
N ASP A 101 3.99 -21.93 18.32
CA ASP A 101 3.41 -22.64 19.46
C ASP A 101 4.37 -23.69 20.05
N GLY A 102 5.68 -23.57 19.80
CA GLY A 102 6.64 -24.56 20.28
C GLY A 102 6.48 -25.97 19.70
N GLY A 103 5.46 -26.21 18.88
CA GLY A 103 5.19 -27.50 18.23
C GLY A 103 4.30 -28.43 19.03
N ASP A 104 3.70 -27.99 20.14
CA ASP A 104 2.81 -28.80 21.00
C ASP A 104 1.33 -28.73 20.55
N GLY A 105 1.00 -27.85 19.59
CA GLY A 105 -0.34 -27.69 19.03
C GLY A 105 -1.30 -26.87 19.90
N LEU A 106 -0.81 -26.25 20.96
CA LEU A 106 -1.56 -25.37 21.86
C LEU A 106 -1.00 -23.96 21.81
N LEU A 107 -1.83 -22.98 22.11
CA LEU A 107 -1.41 -21.59 22.34
C LEU A 107 -1.28 -21.37 23.84
N ASN A 108 -0.05 -21.36 24.35
CA ASN A 108 0.25 -21.21 25.78
C ASN A 108 1.59 -20.46 26.01
N GLY A 109 1.88 -20.08 27.24
CA GLY A 109 3.16 -19.47 27.61
C GLY A 109 3.49 -18.20 26.82
N ASN A 110 4.55 -18.26 26.02
CA ASN A 110 5.02 -17.15 25.17
C ASN A 110 4.66 -17.31 23.70
N ASP A 111 3.71 -18.17 23.38
CA ASP A 111 3.25 -18.42 22.01
C ASP A 111 2.57 -17.22 21.38
N TYR A 112 2.61 -17.17 20.06
CA TYR A 112 2.02 -16.06 19.32
C TYR A 112 1.69 -16.45 17.88
N ILE A 113 0.90 -15.59 17.27
CA ILE A 113 0.51 -15.71 15.86
C ILE A 113 1.07 -14.49 15.12
N LEU A 114 1.60 -14.72 13.92
CA LEU A 114 2.06 -13.66 13.02
C LEU A 114 1.15 -13.56 11.80
N PHE A 115 0.90 -12.32 11.40
CA PHE A 115 0.21 -12.02 10.13
C PHE A 115 0.78 -10.77 9.47
N TYR A 116 0.57 -10.64 8.17
CA TYR A 116 0.93 -9.45 7.41
C TYR A 116 -0.25 -8.50 7.31
N ASN A 117 -0.01 -7.22 7.63
CA ASN A 117 -0.94 -6.11 7.37
C ASN A 117 -0.38 -5.24 6.24
N PRO A 118 -1.06 -5.12 5.09
CA PRO A 118 -0.64 -4.22 4.01
C PRO A 118 -0.89 -2.73 4.31
N GLY A 119 -1.51 -2.40 5.44
CA GLY A 119 -1.94 -1.04 5.78
C GLY A 119 -3.29 -0.68 5.15
N PRO A 120 -3.85 0.49 5.51
CA PRO A 120 -5.13 0.97 4.96
C PRO A 120 -4.99 1.54 3.54
N ASP A 121 -3.82 2.06 3.19
CA ASP A 121 -3.52 2.68 1.92
C ASP A 121 -3.09 1.66 0.86
N GLU A 122 -3.06 2.05 -0.39
CA GLU A 122 -2.73 1.18 -1.50
C GLU A 122 -1.64 1.79 -2.39
N TRP A 123 -0.72 0.95 -2.87
CA TRP A 123 0.18 1.28 -3.94
C TRP A 123 -0.25 0.59 -5.23
N LEU A 124 -0.80 1.35 -6.15
CA LEU A 124 -1.13 0.86 -7.49
C LEU A 124 0.15 0.64 -8.28
N ARG A 125 0.28 -0.54 -8.86
CA ARG A 125 1.44 -0.95 -9.64
C ARG A 125 1.18 -0.77 -11.13
N ASP A 126 2.07 -0.05 -11.80
CA ASP A 126 2.15 0.03 -13.26
C ASP A 126 3.33 -0.82 -13.74
N SER A 127 3.04 -2.04 -14.18
CA SER A 127 4.08 -2.97 -14.65
C SER A 127 4.67 -2.56 -16.00
N LEU A 128 3.95 -1.80 -16.83
CA LEU A 128 4.44 -1.33 -18.12
C LEU A 128 5.52 -0.26 -17.95
N ASN A 129 5.27 0.70 -17.08
CA ASN A 129 6.17 1.81 -16.80
C ASN A 129 7.09 1.55 -15.60
N GLN A 130 7.04 0.35 -14.99
CA GLN A 130 7.80 -0.04 -13.80
C GLN A 130 7.71 1.01 -12.67
N SER A 131 6.51 1.50 -12.42
CA SER A 131 6.24 2.59 -11.50
C SER A 131 5.13 2.24 -10.51
N PHE A 132 4.95 3.12 -9.53
CA PHE A 132 3.90 3.02 -8.53
C PHE A 132 3.15 4.33 -8.40
N THR A 133 1.88 4.25 -7.99
CA THR A 133 1.08 5.41 -7.61
C THR A 133 0.44 5.12 -6.26
N HIS A 134 0.62 6.03 -5.32
CA HIS A 134 -0.02 5.96 -4.02
C HIS A 134 -1.52 6.30 -4.13
N LYS A 135 -2.32 5.59 -3.33
CA LYS A 135 -3.74 5.85 -3.18
C LYS A 135 -4.09 5.78 -1.70
N LYS A 136 -4.25 6.93 -1.09
CA LYS A 136 -4.60 7.05 0.32
C LYS A 136 -6.04 6.62 0.57
N ASN A 137 -6.28 5.94 1.69
CA ASN A 137 -7.61 5.60 2.15
C ASN A 137 -8.26 6.82 2.83
N ARG A 138 -9.32 7.35 2.22
CA ARG A 138 -10.03 8.56 2.70
C ARG A 138 -10.97 8.29 3.88
N TYR A 139 -11.25 7.03 4.19
CA TYR A 139 -12.25 6.65 5.18
C TYR A 139 -11.65 6.16 6.49
N THR A 140 -10.43 5.65 6.46
CA THR A 140 -9.78 5.11 7.66
C THR A 140 -8.26 5.19 7.56
N SER A 141 -7.61 5.39 8.71
CA SER A 141 -6.15 5.30 8.87
C SER A 141 -5.69 3.96 9.46
N GLN A 142 -6.56 2.94 9.46
CA GLN A 142 -6.23 1.63 10.00
C GLN A 142 -7.01 0.53 9.27
N SER A 143 -6.40 -0.66 9.20
CA SER A 143 -7.03 -1.89 8.73
C SER A 143 -7.70 -2.61 9.89
N PHE A 144 -8.80 -3.31 9.63
CA PHE A 144 -9.52 -4.09 10.64
C PHE A 144 -9.50 -5.56 10.28
N TYR A 145 -9.28 -6.38 11.31
CA TYR A 145 -9.29 -7.83 11.23
C TYR A 145 -10.24 -8.43 12.26
N PHE A 146 -10.72 -9.62 11.96
CA PHE A 146 -11.65 -10.35 12.81
C PHE A 146 -11.07 -11.73 13.13
N ILE A 147 -10.93 -12.02 14.40
CA ILE A 147 -10.48 -13.31 14.92
C ILE A 147 -11.71 -14.18 15.19
N SER A 148 -11.62 -15.44 14.80
CA SER A 148 -12.57 -16.49 15.17
C SER A 148 -11.82 -17.73 15.63
N ILE A 149 -12.37 -18.44 16.59
CA ILE A 149 -11.80 -19.68 17.12
C ILE A 149 -12.70 -20.85 16.72
N GLY A 150 -12.11 -21.84 16.05
CA GLY A 150 -12.81 -23.05 15.62
C GLY A 150 -12.40 -23.53 14.23
N GLY A 151 -12.59 -24.81 13.95
CA GLY A 151 -12.15 -25.42 12.70
C GLY A 151 -10.62 -25.43 12.54
N ASN A 152 -10.17 -25.46 11.29
CA ASN A 152 -8.74 -25.38 10.94
C ASN A 152 -8.47 -24.06 10.21
N GLY A 153 -7.66 -23.21 10.82
CA GLY A 153 -7.31 -21.92 10.23
C GLY A 153 -6.29 -22.01 9.10
N LYS A 154 -6.31 -21.03 8.21
CA LYS A 154 -5.36 -20.91 7.09
C LYS A 154 -3.96 -20.60 7.59
N ARG A 155 -2.97 -21.33 7.08
CA ARG A 155 -1.57 -21.22 7.51
C ARG A 155 -0.68 -20.77 6.36
N ILE A 156 0.32 -19.95 6.69
CA ILE A 156 1.40 -19.59 5.78
C ILE A 156 2.13 -20.86 5.34
N GLN A 157 2.24 -21.02 4.03
CA GLN A 157 2.93 -22.15 3.41
C GLN A 157 4.36 -21.72 3.05
N THR A 158 5.31 -22.65 3.10
CA THR A 158 6.65 -22.43 2.61
C THR A 158 6.65 -22.45 1.08
N ALA A 159 7.31 -21.46 0.47
CA ALA A 159 7.53 -21.42 -0.98
C ALA A 159 8.49 -22.52 -1.43
N PRO A 160 8.45 -22.94 -2.69
CA PRO A 160 9.43 -23.89 -3.23
C PRO A 160 10.87 -23.34 -3.12
N LEU A 161 11.81 -24.22 -2.76
CA LEU A 161 13.24 -23.88 -2.79
C LEU A 161 13.71 -23.80 -4.25
N ILE A 162 14.36 -22.70 -4.59
CA ILE A 162 15.01 -22.49 -5.89
C ILE A 162 16.52 -22.51 -5.70
N SER A 163 17.19 -23.36 -6.47
CA SER A 163 18.64 -23.41 -6.55
C SER A 163 19.13 -22.69 -7.79
N ASN A 164 20.30 -22.06 -7.71
CA ASN A 164 20.97 -21.41 -8.83
C ASN A 164 20.10 -20.35 -9.53
N PRO A 165 19.73 -19.26 -8.84
CA PRO A 165 18.97 -18.18 -9.47
C PRO A 165 19.76 -17.51 -10.60
N ALA A 166 19.05 -17.05 -11.63
CA ALA A 166 19.67 -16.47 -12.83
C ALA A 166 20.37 -15.11 -12.57
N GLN A 167 19.98 -14.42 -11.50
CA GLN A 167 20.58 -13.14 -11.09
C GLN A 167 20.56 -12.99 -9.58
N THR A 168 21.34 -12.03 -9.07
CA THR A 168 21.36 -11.68 -7.64
C THR A 168 20.93 -10.23 -7.46
N VAL A 169 20.03 -9.99 -6.51
CA VAL A 169 19.46 -8.68 -6.15
C VAL A 169 19.88 -8.32 -4.74
N THR A 170 20.53 -7.18 -4.58
CA THR A 170 21.02 -6.63 -3.30
C THR A 170 20.43 -5.26 -2.97
N HIS A 171 19.73 -4.64 -3.92
CA HIS A 171 19.07 -3.34 -3.79
C HIS A 171 17.64 -3.45 -4.27
N PHE A 172 16.81 -2.51 -3.84
CA PHE A 172 15.39 -2.50 -4.18
C PHE A 172 14.88 -1.12 -4.55
N ASN A 173 13.73 -1.06 -5.21
CA ASN A 173 13.01 0.17 -5.48
C ASN A 173 12.20 0.58 -4.26
N GLU A 174 12.65 1.66 -3.61
CA GLU A 174 11.92 2.27 -2.51
C GLU A 174 10.83 3.20 -3.04
N ARG A 175 9.72 3.24 -2.31
CA ARG A 175 8.59 4.14 -2.55
C ARG A 175 8.09 4.70 -1.21
N ILE A 176 8.06 6.00 -1.10
CA ILE A 176 7.58 6.72 0.09
C ILE A 176 6.53 7.72 -0.37
N PHE A 177 5.53 7.99 0.44
CA PHE A 177 4.58 9.05 0.20
C PHE A 177 4.37 9.92 1.43
N HIS A 178 3.91 11.12 1.17
CA HIS A 178 3.40 12.06 2.16
C HIS A 178 2.10 12.65 1.63
N GLU A 179 1.04 12.54 2.40
CA GLU A 179 -0.27 13.11 2.10
C GLU A 179 -1.00 13.39 3.42
N LEU A 180 -1.25 14.66 3.68
CA LEU A 180 -1.96 15.13 4.88
C LEU A 180 -3.34 15.68 4.48
N ASP A 181 -4.41 15.00 4.88
CA ASP A 181 -5.80 15.39 4.55
C ASP A 181 -6.44 16.08 5.74
N THR A 182 -6.27 17.40 5.84
CA THR A 182 -6.80 18.20 6.97
C THR A 182 -7.77 19.28 6.54
N ILE A 183 -7.76 19.70 5.28
CA ILE A 183 -8.50 20.85 4.78
C ILE A 183 -9.40 20.43 3.63
N ASN A 184 -10.71 20.58 3.80
CA ASN A 184 -11.69 20.45 2.72
C ASN A 184 -12.20 21.84 2.35
N LEU A 185 -11.77 22.36 1.20
CA LEU A 185 -12.01 23.76 0.80
C LEU A 185 -13.47 24.07 0.49
N LEU A 186 -14.25 23.08 0.05
CA LEU A 186 -15.63 23.26 -0.38
C LEU A 186 -16.64 22.61 0.58
N SER A 187 -16.16 22.08 1.70
CA SER A 187 -17.00 21.34 2.67
C SER A 187 -17.79 20.19 2.03
N GLY A 188 -17.24 19.59 0.99
CA GLY A 188 -17.88 18.51 0.23
C GLY A 188 -16.91 17.78 -0.67
N GLY A 189 -17.32 16.58 -1.10
CA GLY A 189 -16.55 15.79 -2.06
C GLY A 189 -15.35 15.04 -1.47
N LYS A 190 -14.46 14.63 -2.35
CA LYS A 190 -13.41 13.66 -2.08
C LYS A 190 -12.05 14.30 -1.84
N GLU A 191 -11.91 15.57 -2.20
CA GLU A 191 -10.62 16.24 -2.23
C GLU A 191 -10.37 16.94 -0.88
N TRP A 192 -9.37 16.45 -0.19
CA TRP A 192 -8.81 17.03 1.01
C TRP A 192 -7.37 17.42 0.73
N PHE A 193 -6.88 18.43 1.41
CA PHE A 193 -5.54 18.96 1.19
C PHE A 193 -4.79 19.08 2.50
N GLY A 194 -3.47 19.07 2.39
CA GLY A 194 -2.56 19.13 3.53
C GLY A 194 -2.12 20.52 3.89
N GLU A 195 -0.83 20.71 3.94
CA GLU A 195 -0.19 21.89 4.48
C GLU A 195 -0.48 23.15 3.66
N GLU A 196 -1.04 24.14 4.33
CA GLU A 196 -1.33 25.44 3.75
C GLU A 196 -0.11 26.35 3.70
N PHE A 197 0.01 27.11 2.61
CA PHE A 197 1.00 28.16 2.38
C PHE A 197 0.27 29.48 2.10
N ALA A 198 0.46 30.47 2.97
CA ALA A 198 -0.21 31.75 2.81
C ALA A 198 0.62 32.87 3.45
N ASN A 199 0.49 34.08 2.90
CA ASN A 199 1.03 35.30 3.48
C ASN A 199 0.02 35.91 4.48
N ALA A 200 -0.17 35.23 5.63
CA ALA A 200 -1.12 35.61 6.65
C ALA A 200 -0.52 35.36 8.07
N PRO A 201 -1.00 36.03 9.12
CA PRO A 201 -0.58 35.77 10.48
C PRO A 201 -0.71 34.28 10.87
N GLY A 202 0.34 33.71 11.44
CA GLY A 202 0.38 32.30 11.85
C GLY A 202 0.52 31.30 10.71
N LYS A 203 0.67 31.75 9.47
CA LYS A 203 0.94 30.91 8.28
C LYS A 203 2.39 31.08 7.81
N THR A 204 2.82 30.24 6.90
CA THR A 204 4.16 30.29 6.31
C THR A 204 4.08 30.10 4.79
N LEU A 205 5.04 30.68 4.09
CA LEU A 205 5.23 30.47 2.65
C LEU A 205 6.24 29.36 2.34
N THR A 206 6.88 28.78 3.35
CA THR A 206 7.89 27.74 3.14
C THR A 206 7.71 26.62 4.17
N ARG A 207 7.79 25.38 3.72
CA ARG A 207 7.75 24.18 4.56
C ARG A 207 8.80 23.18 4.11
N SER A 208 9.37 22.47 5.08
CA SER A 208 10.40 21.45 4.84
C SER A 208 9.96 20.09 5.40
N PHE A 209 10.27 19.05 4.65
CA PHE A 209 9.90 17.68 4.93
C PHE A 209 11.18 16.83 4.90
N PRO A 210 11.73 16.45 6.06
CA PRO A 210 12.82 15.48 6.11
C PRO A 210 12.31 14.09 5.73
N VAL A 211 13.07 13.37 4.92
CA VAL A 211 12.76 12.00 4.49
C VAL A 211 13.90 11.08 4.89
N GLU A 212 13.59 10.09 5.72
CA GLU A 212 14.57 9.10 6.15
C GLU A 212 14.68 7.96 5.14
N LEU A 213 15.90 7.70 4.64
CA LEU A 213 16.24 6.66 3.68
C LEU A 213 17.32 5.73 4.27
N PRO A 214 17.03 4.93 5.30
CA PRO A 214 18.01 4.03 5.88
C PRO A 214 18.58 3.09 4.82
N ASN A 215 19.91 2.91 4.80
CA ASN A 215 20.62 2.10 3.82
C ASN A 215 20.44 2.59 2.36
N TYR A 216 20.34 3.90 2.18
CA TYR A 216 20.26 4.54 0.86
C TYR A 216 21.45 4.17 -0.01
N GLN A 217 21.21 3.88 -1.28
CA GLN A 217 22.26 3.69 -2.26
C GLN A 217 22.84 5.06 -2.67
N THR A 218 23.94 5.43 -2.08
CA THR A 218 24.61 6.73 -2.36
C THR A 218 24.78 6.95 -3.87
N GLY A 219 24.39 8.13 -4.33
CA GLY A 219 24.44 8.48 -5.74
C GLY A 219 23.25 7.97 -6.58
N ALA A 220 22.33 7.22 -6.00
CA ALA A 220 21.08 6.88 -6.70
C ALA A 220 20.24 8.12 -6.95
N GLY A 221 19.49 8.14 -8.05
CA GLY A 221 18.50 9.17 -8.30
C GLY A 221 17.37 9.13 -7.27
N ILE A 222 16.95 10.31 -6.82
CA ILE A 222 15.72 10.51 -6.06
C ILE A 222 14.72 11.16 -6.98
N THR A 223 13.67 10.47 -7.34
CA THR A 223 12.56 10.99 -8.15
C THR A 223 11.44 11.41 -7.23
N ILE A 224 11.03 12.67 -7.34
CA ILE A 224 9.88 13.23 -6.64
C ILE A 224 8.77 13.43 -7.65
N ARG A 225 7.59 12.90 -7.35
CA ARG A 225 6.34 13.24 -8.01
C ARG A 225 5.45 13.91 -6.98
N THR A 226 4.95 15.12 -7.27
CA THR A 226 4.20 15.90 -6.29
C THR A 226 3.04 16.64 -6.93
N ASN A 227 1.97 16.79 -6.17
CA ASN A 227 0.80 17.56 -6.53
C ASN A 227 0.62 18.71 -5.54
N CYS A 228 0.50 19.92 -6.07
CA CYS A 228 0.16 21.11 -5.28
C CYS A 228 -1.06 21.78 -5.90
N ILE A 229 -1.76 22.55 -5.09
CA ILE A 229 -2.90 23.36 -5.53
C ILE A 229 -2.70 24.81 -5.09
N ALA A 230 -3.32 25.74 -5.81
CA ALA A 230 -3.36 27.13 -5.42
C ALA A 230 -4.67 27.81 -5.79
N ARG A 231 -5.05 28.77 -4.97
CA ARG A 231 -6.08 29.76 -5.24
C ARG A 231 -5.42 31.12 -5.35
N SER A 232 -5.35 31.67 -6.54
CA SER A 232 -4.89 33.05 -6.81
C SER A 232 -5.80 33.67 -7.87
N ILE A 233 -6.22 34.89 -7.68
CA ILE A 233 -7.08 35.61 -8.62
C ILE A 233 -6.23 36.58 -9.41
N GLY A 234 -6.35 36.55 -10.74
CA GLY A 234 -5.76 37.50 -11.67
C GLY A 234 -4.30 37.22 -12.04
N SER A 235 -3.51 36.54 -11.20
CA SER A 235 -2.10 36.24 -11.49
C SER A 235 -1.74 34.81 -11.07
N PRO A 236 -0.82 34.14 -11.80
CA PRO A 236 -0.40 32.79 -11.46
C PRO A 236 0.42 32.75 -10.18
N SER A 237 0.32 31.65 -9.44
CA SER A 237 1.15 31.32 -8.29
C SER A 237 2.20 30.28 -8.67
N ARG A 238 3.23 30.11 -7.87
CA ARG A 238 4.30 29.15 -8.11
C ARG A 238 4.76 28.47 -6.84
N PHE A 239 5.04 27.18 -6.93
CA PHE A 239 5.84 26.46 -5.96
C PHE A 239 7.26 26.25 -6.49
N ASP A 240 8.25 26.66 -5.70
CA ASP A 240 9.66 26.33 -5.91
C ASP A 240 9.99 25.14 -4.99
N ILE A 241 10.34 24.02 -5.57
CA ILE A 241 10.62 22.76 -4.86
C ILE A 241 12.13 22.53 -4.88
N ARG A 242 12.70 22.22 -3.74
CA ARG A 242 14.14 22.01 -3.52
C ARG A 242 14.38 20.69 -2.80
N ILE A 243 15.57 20.12 -3.01
CA ILE A 243 16.09 19.02 -2.22
C ILE A 243 17.46 19.44 -1.66
N ASP A 244 17.63 19.38 -0.32
CA ASP A 244 18.86 19.81 0.38
C ASP A 244 19.31 21.21 -0.04
N ASN A 245 18.37 22.15 -0.13
CA ASN A 245 18.54 23.53 -0.60
C ASN A 245 18.90 23.68 -2.10
N GLN A 246 19.11 22.61 -2.85
CA GLN A 246 19.33 22.67 -4.29
C GLN A 246 18.00 22.74 -5.04
N PRO A 247 17.87 23.64 -6.05
CA PRO A 247 16.66 23.70 -6.85
C PRO A 247 16.39 22.35 -7.54
N LEU A 248 15.17 21.85 -7.43
CA LEU A 248 14.73 20.61 -8.07
C LEU A 248 13.81 20.92 -9.24
N VAL A 249 12.69 21.60 -8.98
CA VAL A 249 11.69 21.92 -10.00
C VAL A 249 10.80 23.08 -9.56
N GLN A 250 10.22 23.78 -10.52
CA GLN A 250 9.19 24.79 -10.31
C GLN A 250 7.85 24.30 -10.85
N LEU A 251 6.78 24.53 -10.10
CA LEU A 251 5.42 24.25 -10.51
C LEU A 251 4.61 25.55 -10.52
N GLN A 252 4.28 26.03 -11.72
CA GLN A 252 3.42 27.18 -11.90
C GLN A 252 1.96 26.75 -11.98
N LEU A 253 1.09 27.47 -11.27
CA LEU A 253 -0.35 27.25 -11.23
C LEU A 253 -1.06 28.49 -11.76
N ASN A 254 -1.93 28.27 -12.74
CA ASN A 254 -2.71 29.36 -13.34
C ASN A 254 -3.65 30.00 -12.32
N PRO A 255 -4.04 31.27 -12.50
CA PRO A 255 -5.02 31.90 -11.64
C PRO A 255 -6.41 31.28 -11.84
N VAL A 256 -7.27 31.41 -10.84
CA VAL A 256 -8.70 31.21 -10.95
C VAL A 256 -9.39 32.55 -11.25
N THR A 257 -10.56 32.53 -11.87
CA THR A 257 -11.30 33.76 -12.17
C THR A 257 -12.04 34.28 -10.93
N GLY A 258 -12.37 33.39 -9.98
CA GLY A 258 -13.25 33.68 -8.83
C GLY A 258 -14.72 33.68 -9.15
N GLY A 259 -15.12 33.28 -10.37
CA GLY A 259 -16.53 33.11 -10.77
C GLY A 259 -17.21 31.96 -10.03
N GLN A 260 -18.51 32.08 -9.82
CA GLN A 260 -19.30 31.11 -9.05
C GLN A 260 -19.27 29.68 -9.61
N TYR A 261 -19.11 29.53 -10.92
CA TYR A 261 -19.14 28.24 -11.64
C TYR A 261 -17.75 27.77 -12.05
N ASP A 262 -16.72 28.54 -11.73
CA ASP A 262 -15.34 28.22 -12.09
C ASP A 262 -14.66 27.35 -11.01
N PRO A 263 -13.58 26.62 -11.36
CA PRO A 263 -12.81 25.88 -10.38
C PRO A 263 -12.38 26.79 -9.20
N TYR A 264 -12.59 26.32 -7.98
CA TYR A 264 -12.23 27.06 -6.79
C TYR A 264 -10.71 27.21 -6.63
N VAL A 265 -9.98 26.18 -7.05
CA VAL A 265 -8.50 26.12 -7.04
C VAL A 265 -7.98 25.58 -8.37
N GLN A 266 -6.72 25.84 -8.65
CA GLN A 266 -5.98 25.16 -9.71
C GLN A 266 -5.05 24.10 -9.10
N THR A 267 -4.93 22.97 -9.77
CA THR A 267 -4.07 21.86 -9.38
C THR A 267 -2.97 21.67 -10.41
N GLY A 268 -1.82 21.22 -9.96
CA GLY A 268 -0.71 20.85 -10.85
C GLY A 268 0.09 19.70 -10.27
N THR A 269 0.58 18.84 -11.18
CA THR A 269 1.47 17.72 -10.82
C THR A 269 2.77 17.88 -11.59
N VAL A 270 3.89 17.67 -10.93
CA VAL A 270 5.22 17.70 -11.53
C VAL A 270 6.06 16.52 -11.05
N THR A 271 6.93 16.04 -11.92
CA THR A 271 7.91 15.00 -11.59
C THR A 271 9.31 15.50 -11.93
N ALA A 272 10.25 15.32 -11.02
CA ALA A 272 11.65 15.66 -11.23
C ALA A 272 12.57 14.68 -10.50
N THR A 273 13.79 14.54 -11.00
CA THR A 273 14.80 13.66 -10.42
C THR A 273 16.07 14.44 -10.12
N ALA A 274 16.62 14.21 -8.92
CA ALA A 274 17.93 14.70 -8.53
C ALA A 274 18.83 13.55 -8.13
N VAL A 275 20.12 13.70 -8.34
CA VAL A 275 21.12 12.83 -7.71
C VAL A 275 21.45 13.42 -6.35
N ASN A 276 21.38 12.60 -5.31
CA ASN A 276 21.67 13.01 -3.95
C ASN A 276 22.62 12.02 -3.28
N ASN A 277 23.42 12.51 -2.33
CA ASN A 277 24.36 11.70 -1.57
C ASN A 277 23.95 11.55 -0.09
N ALA A 278 22.89 12.24 0.35
CA ALA A 278 22.40 12.19 1.72
C ALA A 278 21.36 11.08 1.90
N ALA A 279 21.48 10.35 3.01
CA ALA A 279 20.49 9.33 3.41
C ALA A 279 19.24 9.93 4.08
N SER A 280 19.26 11.22 4.40
CA SER A 280 18.13 11.96 5.02
C SER A 280 17.91 13.27 4.27
N PRO A 281 17.48 13.23 2.99
CA PRO A 281 17.24 14.42 2.21
C PRO A 281 16.08 15.24 2.78
N VAL A 282 16.16 16.55 2.63
CA VAL A 282 15.10 17.49 3.04
C VAL A 282 14.44 18.07 1.80
N LEU A 283 13.17 17.77 1.59
CA LEU A 283 12.34 18.43 0.58
C LEU A 283 11.83 19.76 1.14
N THR A 284 12.03 20.86 0.42
CA THR A 284 11.54 22.17 0.79
C THR A 284 10.64 22.73 -0.30
N TYR A 285 9.43 23.11 0.07
CA TYR A 285 8.44 23.77 -0.77
C TYR A 285 8.36 25.23 -0.38
N SER A 286 8.55 26.12 -1.34
CA SER A 286 8.37 27.58 -1.18
C SER A 286 7.30 28.08 -2.13
N PHE A 287 6.23 28.64 -1.60
CA PHE A 287 5.11 29.19 -2.36
C PHE A 287 5.33 30.66 -2.64
N THR A 288 5.26 31.05 -3.91
CA THR A 288 5.22 32.44 -4.35
C THR A 288 3.79 32.78 -4.75
N PRO A 289 3.07 33.55 -3.93
CA PRO A 289 1.70 33.94 -4.22
C PRO A 289 1.61 34.86 -5.43
N GLY A 290 0.67 34.62 -6.33
CA GLY A 290 0.42 35.48 -7.49
C GLY A 290 -0.36 36.75 -7.15
N SER A 291 -1.11 36.75 -6.05
CA SER A 291 -1.85 37.91 -5.54
C SER A 291 -1.75 37.95 -4.01
N PHE A 292 -2.08 39.10 -3.41
CA PHE A 292 -1.98 39.32 -1.96
C PHE A 292 -2.71 38.24 -1.13
N ASN A 293 -3.89 37.80 -1.60
CA ASN A 293 -4.72 36.81 -0.93
C ASN A 293 -4.54 35.38 -1.48
N ALA A 294 -3.48 35.13 -2.26
CA ALA A 294 -3.26 33.82 -2.80
C ALA A 294 -2.88 32.82 -1.69
N GLN A 295 -3.43 31.64 -1.80
CA GLN A 295 -3.18 30.52 -0.90
C GLN A 295 -2.73 29.31 -1.74
N GLY A 296 -1.80 28.55 -1.20
CA GLY A 296 -1.35 27.30 -1.77
C GLY A 296 -1.47 26.16 -0.75
N TRP A 297 -1.53 24.92 -1.24
CA TRP A 297 -1.54 23.73 -0.40
C TRP A 297 -0.71 22.65 -1.07
N LEU A 298 0.03 21.89 -0.27
CA LEU A 298 0.58 20.61 -0.68
C LEU A 298 -0.56 19.59 -0.60
N ASN A 299 -0.83 18.89 -1.71
CA ASN A 299 -1.75 17.78 -1.71
C ASN A 299 -1.01 16.49 -1.28
N TRP A 300 0.02 16.13 -2.06
CA TRP A 300 0.86 14.98 -1.74
C TRP A 300 2.21 15.06 -2.45
N PHE A 301 3.16 14.29 -1.96
CA PHE A 301 4.33 13.89 -2.74
C PHE A 301 4.62 12.40 -2.59
N GLU A 302 5.20 11.84 -3.63
CA GLU A 302 5.77 10.52 -3.67
C GLU A 302 7.27 10.64 -3.96
N LEU A 303 8.05 9.80 -3.32
CA LEU A 303 9.49 9.71 -3.50
C LEU A 303 9.87 8.30 -3.91
N PHE A 304 10.66 8.19 -4.96
CA PHE A 304 11.19 6.93 -5.48
C PHE A 304 12.70 6.98 -5.54
N THR A 305 13.33 5.93 -5.04
CA THR A 305 14.80 5.81 -5.05
C THR A 305 15.24 4.35 -4.91
N ARG A 306 16.54 4.12 -4.72
CA ARG A 306 17.09 2.80 -4.48
C ARG A 306 17.74 2.72 -3.10
N ARG A 307 17.50 1.59 -2.41
CA ARG A 307 18.10 1.27 -1.12
C ARG A 307 18.67 -0.14 -1.14
N ALA A 308 19.66 -0.40 -0.30
CA ALA A 308 20.16 -1.75 -0.07
C ALA A 308 19.11 -2.60 0.66
N ILE A 309 18.99 -3.87 0.30
CA ILE A 309 18.22 -4.87 1.05
C ILE A 309 19.00 -5.21 2.31
N SER A 310 18.80 -4.41 3.37
CA SER A 310 19.57 -4.48 4.60
C SER A 310 18.70 -4.21 5.81
N LEU A 311 18.87 -5.02 6.87
CA LEU A 311 18.23 -4.81 8.17
C LEU A 311 19.06 -3.92 9.11
N ASN A 312 20.10 -3.24 8.60
CA ASN A 312 20.91 -2.32 9.42
C ASN A 312 20.06 -1.15 9.92
N GLY A 313 19.90 -1.07 11.25
CA GLY A 313 19.13 -0.01 11.90
C GLY A 313 17.61 -0.07 11.73
N ILE A 314 17.08 -1.14 11.13
CA ILE A 314 15.64 -1.36 10.97
C ILE A 314 15.24 -2.78 11.37
N SER A 315 14.06 -2.90 11.95
CA SER A 315 13.57 -4.19 12.47
C SER A 315 12.72 -4.97 11.47
N GLN A 316 12.12 -4.29 10.52
CA GLN A 316 11.38 -4.87 9.39
C GLN A 316 11.72 -4.10 8.11
N LEU A 317 11.88 -4.82 7.00
CA LEU A 317 12.13 -4.26 5.68
C LEU A 317 11.09 -4.79 4.69
N LEU A 318 10.33 -3.89 4.10
CA LEU A 318 9.46 -4.20 2.96
C LEU A 318 10.18 -3.83 1.66
N PHE A 319 10.36 -4.77 0.76
CA PHE A 319 11.13 -4.51 -0.46
C PHE A 319 10.56 -5.18 -1.70
N ARG A 320 10.88 -4.65 -2.84
CA ARG A 320 10.56 -5.12 -4.20
C ARG A 320 11.59 -4.56 -5.16
N ASP A 321 11.89 -5.25 -6.23
CA ASP A 321 12.82 -4.73 -7.23
C ASP A 321 12.36 -5.04 -8.65
N TRP A 322 12.17 -4.01 -9.45
CA TRP A 322 11.79 -4.15 -10.85
C TRP A 322 12.86 -4.87 -11.68
N SER A 323 14.15 -4.74 -11.32
CA SER A 323 15.20 -5.47 -12.05
C SER A 323 15.08 -6.99 -11.91
N SER A 324 14.39 -7.47 -10.87
CA SER A 324 14.20 -8.90 -10.64
C SER A 324 13.37 -9.59 -11.73
N VAL A 325 12.44 -8.87 -12.38
CA VAL A 325 11.55 -9.43 -13.41
C VAL A 325 12.21 -9.59 -14.78
N ASN A 326 13.47 -9.18 -14.93
CA ASN A 326 14.22 -9.36 -16.15
C ASN A 326 14.67 -10.80 -16.39
N GLN A 327 14.55 -11.66 -15.38
CA GLN A 327 14.92 -13.08 -15.40
C GLN A 327 13.77 -13.92 -14.84
N THR A 328 13.77 -15.21 -15.15
CA THR A 328 12.74 -16.15 -14.63
C THR A 328 12.87 -16.42 -13.14
N THR A 329 14.09 -16.28 -12.60
CA THR A 329 14.41 -16.49 -11.18
C THR A 329 15.42 -15.45 -10.71
N ALA A 330 15.27 -14.97 -9.48
CA ALA A 330 16.23 -14.09 -8.84
C ALA A 330 16.56 -14.59 -7.42
N GLY A 331 17.83 -14.49 -7.05
CA GLY A 331 18.32 -14.61 -5.70
C GLY A 331 18.33 -13.22 -5.03
N PHE A 332 17.97 -13.18 -3.77
CA PHE A 332 17.94 -11.96 -2.97
C PHE A 332 18.86 -12.14 -1.76
N ILE A 333 19.59 -11.10 -1.43
CA ILE A 333 20.47 -11.07 -0.26
C ILE A 333 19.98 -9.98 0.68
N VAL A 334 19.50 -10.39 1.85
CA VAL A 334 19.19 -9.49 2.97
C VAL A 334 20.43 -9.41 3.85
N SER A 335 21.13 -8.29 3.82
CA SER A 335 22.32 -8.06 4.65
C SER A 335 21.93 -7.60 6.07
N GLN A 336 22.89 -7.70 7.01
CA GLN A 336 22.69 -7.42 8.44
C GLN A 336 21.51 -8.20 9.03
N ALA A 337 21.30 -9.40 8.51
CA ALA A 337 20.35 -10.38 9.03
C ALA A 337 20.89 -11.04 10.31
N THR A 338 19.99 -11.64 11.07
CA THR A 338 20.29 -12.47 12.24
C THR A 338 19.82 -13.92 12.00
N ALA A 339 20.23 -14.84 12.84
CA ALA A 339 19.80 -16.25 12.74
C ALA A 339 18.27 -16.43 12.83
N GLY A 340 17.55 -15.49 13.46
CA GLY A 340 16.09 -15.47 13.56
C GLY A 340 15.40 -14.70 12.44
N THR A 341 16.12 -14.23 11.42
CA THR A 341 15.52 -13.51 10.30
C THR A 341 14.63 -14.43 9.46
N GLN A 342 13.44 -13.99 9.19
CA GLN A 342 12.51 -14.60 8.25
C GLN A 342 12.25 -13.65 7.07
N VAL A 343 11.93 -14.22 5.92
CA VAL A 343 11.46 -13.48 4.76
C VAL A 343 10.15 -14.09 4.28
N TRP A 344 9.13 -13.23 4.10
CA TRP A 344 7.86 -13.63 3.51
C TRP A 344 7.68 -13.00 2.13
N ASP A 345 7.19 -13.77 1.16
CA ASP A 345 6.55 -13.21 -0.03
C ASP A 345 5.17 -12.71 0.38
N ILE A 346 4.97 -11.40 0.31
CA ILE A 346 3.74 -10.69 0.67
C ILE A 346 3.01 -10.14 -0.56
N THR A 347 3.35 -10.63 -1.75
CA THR A 347 2.74 -10.19 -3.02
C THR A 347 1.22 -10.36 -3.02
N ASP A 348 0.73 -11.40 -2.38
CA ASP A 348 -0.67 -11.59 -2.02
C ASP A 348 -0.81 -11.44 -0.49
N ALA A 349 -1.42 -10.34 -0.07
CA ALA A 349 -1.57 -10.03 1.35
C ALA A 349 -2.43 -11.05 2.12
N THR A 350 -3.29 -11.80 1.44
CA THR A 350 -4.17 -12.81 2.06
C THR A 350 -3.52 -14.19 2.17
N THR A 351 -2.47 -14.43 1.37
CA THR A 351 -1.75 -15.69 1.30
C THR A 351 -0.23 -15.51 1.27
N PRO A 352 0.36 -14.81 2.25
CA PRO A 352 1.81 -14.72 2.34
C PRO A 352 2.46 -16.11 2.35
N ARG A 353 3.72 -16.19 1.89
CA ARG A 353 4.50 -17.42 1.89
C ARG A 353 5.84 -17.22 2.57
N LEU A 354 6.24 -18.18 3.39
CA LEU A 354 7.59 -18.21 3.97
C LEU A 354 8.60 -18.55 2.86
N MET A 355 9.59 -17.70 2.66
CA MET A 355 10.67 -17.95 1.72
C MET A 355 11.74 -18.80 2.37
N PRO A 356 12.01 -20.02 1.84
CA PRO A 356 13.12 -20.84 2.32
C PRO A 356 14.43 -20.18 1.93
N GLY A 357 15.36 -20.06 2.89
CA GLY A 357 16.65 -19.42 2.64
C GLY A 357 17.71 -19.92 3.60
N GLN A 358 18.93 -19.43 3.41
CA GLN A 358 20.08 -19.75 4.24
C GLN A 358 20.62 -18.50 4.92
N PHE A 359 20.79 -18.60 6.22
CA PHE A 359 21.54 -17.61 7.00
C PHE A 359 23.04 -17.95 6.98
N THR A 360 23.86 -16.99 6.56
CA THR A 360 25.31 -17.13 6.47
C THR A 360 26.00 -15.96 7.17
N GLY A 361 26.24 -16.09 8.47
CA GLY A 361 26.88 -15.05 9.28
C GLY A 361 26.05 -13.80 9.49
N THR A 362 25.95 -12.93 8.52
CA THR A 362 25.18 -11.66 8.56
C THR A 362 24.22 -11.49 7.38
N GLU A 363 24.06 -12.52 6.58
CA GLU A 363 23.20 -12.47 5.40
C GLU A 363 22.15 -13.57 5.44
N TYR A 364 20.93 -13.25 5.03
CA TYR A 364 19.90 -14.23 4.71
C TYR A 364 19.71 -14.24 3.19
N ARG A 365 19.96 -15.41 2.59
CA ARG A 365 19.89 -15.60 1.14
C ARG A 365 18.74 -16.49 0.77
N PHE A 366 17.90 -16.06 -0.15
CA PHE A 366 16.79 -16.84 -0.70
C PHE A 366 16.65 -16.59 -2.20
N ALA A 367 15.88 -17.42 -2.89
CA ALA A 367 15.58 -17.25 -4.30
C ALA A 367 14.11 -17.50 -4.58
N HIS A 368 13.57 -16.82 -5.61
CA HIS A 368 12.18 -16.94 -6.02
C HIS A 368 12.03 -16.86 -7.54
N THR A 369 10.89 -17.37 -8.05
CA THR A 369 10.46 -17.09 -9.42
C THR A 369 10.04 -15.63 -9.55
N THR A 370 10.49 -14.98 -10.61
CA THR A 370 10.29 -13.55 -10.87
C THR A 370 9.57 -13.30 -12.19
N ASP A 371 8.58 -14.15 -12.49
CA ASP A 371 7.62 -14.02 -13.58
C ASP A 371 6.81 -12.73 -13.52
N ARG A 372 6.78 -12.10 -12.37
CA ARG A 372 6.16 -10.81 -12.06
C ARG A 372 6.89 -10.13 -10.91
N LEU A 373 6.65 -8.84 -10.70
CA LEU A 373 7.17 -8.16 -9.54
C LEU A 373 6.60 -8.78 -8.26
N ARG A 374 7.53 -9.23 -7.40
CA ARG A 374 7.22 -9.76 -6.06
C ARG A 374 7.52 -8.71 -5.00
N GLU A 375 6.75 -8.75 -3.92
CA GLU A 375 6.97 -7.94 -2.73
C GLU A 375 7.31 -8.84 -1.55
N TYR A 376 8.28 -8.43 -0.75
CA TYR A 376 8.79 -9.23 0.37
C TYR A 376 8.82 -8.41 1.65
N ALA A 377 8.69 -9.10 2.77
CA ALA A 377 8.96 -8.59 4.11
C ALA A 377 10.09 -9.41 4.74
N ALA A 378 11.20 -8.77 5.06
CA ALA A 378 12.25 -9.34 5.90
C ALA A 378 12.12 -8.79 7.32
N PHE A 379 12.15 -9.64 8.33
CA PHE A 379 11.91 -9.26 9.72
C PHE A 379 12.54 -10.27 10.70
N SER A 380 12.62 -9.88 11.96
CA SER A 380 12.98 -10.76 13.07
C SER A 380 11.96 -10.63 14.21
N ALA A 381 12.05 -11.52 15.20
CA ALA A 381 11.10 -11.52 16.34
C ALA A 381 11.13 -10.22 17.17
N THR A 382 12.20 -9.43 17.10
CA THR A 382 12.36 -8.18 17.87
C THR A 382 11.65 -6.97 17.28
N GLY A 383 11.21 -7.05 16.03
CA GLY A 383 10.62 -5.91 15.30
C GLY A 383 9.14 -6.04 14.97
N LEU A 384 8.43 -6.94 15.62
CA LEU A 384 7.04 -7.22 15.32
C LEU A 384 6.11 -6.11 15.84
N LEU A 385 5.17 -5.67 15.00
CA LEU A 385 4.14 -4.71 15.35
C LEU A 385 3.05 -5.37 16.20
N GLN A 386 2.29 -4.55 16.94
CA GLN A 386 1.21 -5.02 17.81
C GLN A 386 -0.12 -4.45 17.30
N PRO A 387 -1.15 -5.28 17.08
CA PRO A 387 -2.48 -4.77 16.78
C PRO A 387 -3.18 -4.34 18.08
N ALA A 388 -4.19 -3.48 17.95
CA ALA A 388 -5.01 -3.03 19.05
C ALA A 388 -6.35 -3.79 19.10
N ALA A 389 -6.83 -4.11 20.31
CA ALA A 389 -8.19 -4.61 20.52
C ALA A 389 -9.20 -3.49 20.21
N VAL A 390 -10.29 -3.85 19.53
CA VAL A 390 -11.38 -2.90 19.19
C VAL A 390 -12.71 -3.36 19.76
N GLY A 391 -12.89 -4.67 19.94
CA GLY A 391 -14.12 -5.24 20.50
C GLY A 391 -14.35 -6.69 20.09
#